data_47391403e995bb05855972bb4c0d0034
#
_entry.id   47391403e995bb05855972bb4c0d0034
#
_cell.length_a   1.000
_cell.length_b   1.000
_cell.length_c   1.000
_cell.angle_alpha   90.00
_cell.angle_beta   90.00
_cell.angle_gamma   90.00
#
_symmetry.space_group_name_H-M   'P 1'
#
loop_
_entity.id
_entity.type
_entity.pdbx_description
1 polymer ?
#
loop_
_entity_poly.entity_id
_entity_poly.type
_entity_poly.pdbx_seq_one_letter_code
_entity_poly.pdbx_strand_id
1 'polypeptide(L)'
;MTSSVELTFLQDGAQSAETVAGQLAEFIGAAQRSLDIAIYDLNLTDGPAEQVRAAVRGAAGRGVAVRLLYNVDFPNPIPVPPPSQADTAFIASLGVPTKPVSGVPDLMHHKYIVRDASTDVAAIWTGSTNWTNDSWTKEENVIVRIPSTALAAEYAKNFGELWETGRVEGSGKYDLAGVPVAGQDNPVKVHAFFAPGRGRQMAHAIADRITHARRRIRVCSPVITAGVILGTLGDLAHRTHPEFKGVYDRTQMAEVLGQWRVDPHATWKGPAFQAVSAALPFASKVTTPYTPSSVHDFMHAKITVVDNTVFTGSYNLSHAGEDNAENLLELDSAPLADRFVAYIDAVFARYAASPVPAPK
;
A
#
# COMPACT_ATOMS: atom_id res chain seq x y z
N MET A 1 -21.64 -5.21 19.20
CA MET A 1 -21.15 -5.86 17.96
C MET A 1 -19.65 -5.76 17.96
N THR A 2 -18.95 -6.87 18.00
CA THR A 2 -17.48 -6.87 17.92
C THR A 2 -17.08 -6.44 16.50
N SER A 3 -16.48 -5.28 16.38
CA SER A 3 -16.01 -4.77 15.09
C SER A 3 -14.85 -5.65 14.59
N SER A 4 -14.99 -6.15 13.38
CA SER A 4 -14.02 -7.02 12.71
C SER A 4 -13.18 -6.24 11.69
N VAL A 5 -12.10 -6.84 11.23
CA VAL A 5 -11.33 -6.34 10.08
C VAL A 5 -12.24 -6.22 8.86
N GLU A 6 -12.36 -5.02 8.30
CA GLU A 6 -13.16 -4.73 7.12
C GLU A 6 -12.25 -4.52 5.92
N LEU A 7 -12.64 -5.12 4.78
CA LEU A 7 -11.89 -5.05 3.52
C LEU A 7 -12.77 -4.45 2.43
N THR A 8 -12.23 -3.47 1.70
CA THR A 8 -12.77 -2.99 0.44
C THR A 8 -11.74 -3.22 -0.65
N PHE A 9 -12.06 -4.04 -1.63
CA PHE A 9 -11.22 -4.27 -2.80
C PHE A 9 -11.70 -3.36 -3.92
N LEU A 10 -10.77 -2.64 -4.54
CA LEU A 10 -11.02 -1.80 -5.70
C LEU A 10 -10.49 -2.50 -6.96
N GLN A 11 -11.25 -2.39 -8.03
CA GLN A 11 -10.88 -2.92 -9.34
C GLN A 11 -11.13 -1.84 -10.40
N ASP A 12 -10.30 -1.79 -11.40
CA ASP A 12 -10.43 -0.90 -12.53
C ASP A 12 -11.85 -0.95 -13.14
N GLY A 13 -12.56 0.20 -13.08
CA GLY A 13 -13.90 0.37 -13.60
C GLY A 13 -15.04 -0.24 -12.78
N ALA A 14 -14.77 -0.84 -11.60
CA ALA A 14 -15.81 -1.53 -10.84
C ALA A 14 -16.59 -0.63 -9.85
N GLN A 15 -16.01 0.50 -9.45
CA GLN A 15 -16.63 1.43 -8.49
C GLN A 15 -16.41 2.88 -8.92
N SER A 16 -17.23 3.79 -8.40
CA SER A 16 -17.06 5.23 -8.61
C SER A 16 -16.18 5.86 -7.52
N ALA A 17 -15.57 7.00 -7.83
CA ALA A 17 -14.78 7.76 -6.87
C ALA A 17 -15.64 8.28 -5.71
N GLU A 18 -16.90 8.63 -5.97
CA GLU A 18 -17.86 9.08 -4.96
C GLU A 18 -18.17 7.98 -3.94
N THR A 19 -18.21 6.71 -4.36
CA THR A 19 -18.42 5.57 -3.45
C THR A 19 -17.26 5.45 -2.47
N VAL A 20 -16.01 5.57 -2.95
CA VAL A 20 -14.83 5.49 -2.08
C VAL A 20 -14.71 6.73 -1.20
N ALA A 21 -14.99 7.93 -1.76
CA ALA A 21 -15.07 9.17 -0.99
C ALA A 21 -16.09 9.10 0.14
N GLY A 22 -17.27 8.49 -0.13
CA GLY A 22 -18.31 8.27 0.87
C GLY A 22 -17.85 7.37 2.02
N GLN A 23 -17.17 6.26 1.73
CA GLN A 23 -16.60 5.38 2.76
C GLN A 23 -15.52 6.08 3.59
N LEU A 24 -14.67 6.88 2.95
CA LEU A 24 -13.65 7.69 3.63
C LEU A 24 -14.29 8.76 4.50
N ALA A 25 -15.31 9.47 3.98
CA ALA A 25 -16.05 10.48 4.72
C ALA A 25 -16.78 9.90 5.93
N GLU A 26 -17.34 8.70 5.82
CA GLU A 26 -17.93 7.95 6.94
C GLU A 26 -16.88 7.65 8.01
N PHE A 27 -15.71 7.13 7.62
CA PHE A 27 -14.64 6.84 8.57
C PHE A 27 -14.14 8.09 9.31
N ILE A 28 -13.95 9.20 8.58
CA ILE A 28 -13.55 10.50 9.14
C ILE A 28 -14.67 11.08 10.01
N GLY A 29 -15.92 10.96 9.55
CA GLY A 29 -17.10 11.47 10.25
C GLY A 29 -17.35 10.81 11.61
N ALA A 30 -16.92 9.56 11.78
CA ALA A 30 -17.02 8.83 13.03
C ALA A 30 -15.99 9.22 14.10
N ALA A 31 -15.02 10.10 13.78
CA ALA A 31 -14.03 10.57 14.73
C ALA A 31 -14.64 11.40 15.88
N GLN A 32 -14.18 11.14 17.09
CA GLN A 32 -14.66 11.78 18.31
C GLN A 32 -13.60 12.70 18.93
N ARG A 33 -12.30 12.38 18.80
CA ARG A 33 -11.22 13.10 19.45
C ARG A 33 -10.07 13.50 18.54
N SER A 34 -9.62 12.58 17.69
CA SER A 34 -8.44 12.83 16.85
C SER A 34 -8.49 12.10 15.52
N LEU A 35 -7.84 12.73 14.52
CA LEU A 35 -7.55 12.15 13.22
C LEU A 35 -6.11 12.50 12.83
N ASP A 36 -5.27 11.49 12.71
CA ASP A 36 -3.92 11.60 12.19
C ASP A 36 -3.88 10.95 10.80
N ILE A 37 -3.69 11.76 9.76
CA ILE A 37 -3.77 11.36 8.36
C ILE A 37 -2.37 11.44 7.75
N ALA A 38 -1.84 10.33 7.24
CA ALA A 38 -0.61 10.29 6.46
C ALA A 38 -0.92 9.77 5.05
N ILE A 39 -0.81 10.64 4.06
CA ILE A 39 -1.18 10.33 2.68
C ILE A 39 -0.11 10.80 1.69
N TYR A 40 0.37 9.87 0.87
CA TYR A 40 1.41 10.13 -0.12
C TYR A 40 0.93 11.04 -1.23
N ASP A 41 -0.05 10.58 -2.01
CA ASP A 41 -0.58 11.30 -3.17
C ASP A 41 -2.01 11.75 -2.89
N LEU A 42 -2.22 13.05 -2.93
CA LEU A 42 -3.47 13.73 -2.59
C LEU A 42 -3.86 14.69 -3.71
N ASN A 43 -4.59 14.18 -4.69
CA ASN A 43 -5.04 14.89 -5.89
C ASN A 43 -6.50 14.52 -6.22
N LEU A 44 -7.40 14.89 -5.32
CA LEU A 44 -8.85 14.70 -5.51
C LEU A 44 -9.45 15.89 -6.25
N THR A 45 -10.37 15.61 -7.16
CA THR A 45 -11.13 16.62 -7.91
C THR A 45 -12.64 16.42 -7.75
N ASP A 46 -13.41 17.44 -8.10
CA ASP A 46 -14.87 17.42 -8.22
C ASP A 46 -15.61 16.94 -6.95
N GLY A 47 -16.64 16.12 -7.11
CA GLY A 47 -17.48 15.60 -6.03
C GLY A 47 -16.72 14.87 -4.92
N PRO A 48 -15.78 13.96 -5.24
CA PRO A 48 -14.93 13.30 -4.25
C PRO A 48 -14.11 14.27 -3.40
N ALA A 49 -13.52 15.32 -4.01
CA ALA A 49 -12.81 16.36 -3.29
C ALA A 49 -13.70 17.11 -2.29
N GLU A 50 -14.92 17.46 -2.71
CA GLU A 50 -15.89 18.14 -1.85
C GLU A 50 -16.33 17.25 -0.69
N GLN A 51 -16.61 15.96 -0.92
CA GLN A 51 -16.99 15.03 0.14
C GLN A 51 -15.89 14.90 1.21
N VAL A 52 -14.64 14.71 0.79
CA VAL A 52 -13.51 14.58 1.71
C VAL A 52 -13.24 15.89 2.45
N ARG A 53 -13.29 17.03 1.76
CA ARG A 53 -13.15 18.36 2.37
C ARG A 53 -14.24 18.59 3.43
N ALA A 54 -15.48 18.32 3.10
CA ALA A 54 -16.60 18.47 4.01
C ALA A 54 -16.44 17.57 5.26
N ALA A 55 -16.01 16.32 5.08
CA ALA A 55 -15.78 15.38 6.19
C ALA A 55 -14.66 15.86 7.13
N VAL A 56 -13.51 16.27 6.58
CA VAL A 56 -12.37 16.76 7.37
C VAL A 56 -12.72 18.04 8.12
N ARG A 57 -13.31 19.03 7.43
CA ARG A 57 -13.77 20.29 8.06
C ARG A 57 -14.87 20.05 9.07
N GLY A 58 -15.80 19.14 8.78
CA GLY A 58 -16.86 18.77 9.71
C GLY A 58 -16.32 18.13 10.99
N ALA A 59 -15.30 17.25 10.89
CA ALA A 59 -14.63 16.69 12.06
C ALA A 59 -13.93 17.80 12.89
N ALA A 60 -13.15 18.66 12.24
CA ALA A 60 -12.50 19.80 12.91
C ALA A 60 -13.53 20.76 13.56
N GLY A 61 -14.64 21.04 12.88
CA GLY A 61 -15.73 21.88 13.40
C GLY A 61 -16.45 21.30 14.62
N ARG A 62 -16.37 19.97 14.83
CA ARG A 62 -16.86 19.29 16.04
C ARG A 62 -15.82 19.29 17.18
N GLY A 63 -14.63 19.88 16.97
CA GLY A 63 -13.55 19.90 17.93
C GLY A 63 -12.61 18.68 17.89
N VAL A 64 -12.70 17.85 16.83
CA VAL A 64 -11.74 16.76 16.60
C VAL A 64 -10.38 17.36 16.24
N ALA A 65 -9.31 16.91 16.90
CA ALA A 65 -7.95 17.31 16.57
C ALA A 65 -7.50 16.60 15.28
N VAL A 66 -7.51 17.32 14.16
CA VAL A 66 -7.13 16.77 12.85
C VAL A 66 -5.72 17.24 12.49
N ARG A 67 -4.85 16.31 12.06
CA ARG A 67 -3.51 16.58 11.53
C ARG A 67 -3.31 15.81 10.24
N LEU A 68 -2.61 16.42 9.26
CA LEU A 68 -2.34 15.78 7.98
C LEU A 68 -0.86 15.89 7.61
N LEU A 69 -0.25 14.75 7.32
CA LEU A 69 1.06 14.62 6.70
C LEU A 69 0.90 14.31 5.22
N TYR A 70 1.69 14.96 4.37
CA TYR A 70 1.74 14.70 2.93
C TYR A 70 3.18 14.70 2.43
N ASN A 71 3.43 13.95 1.34
CA ASN A 71 4.75 13.86 0.75
C ASN A 71 5.08 15.14 -0.01
N VAL A 72 6.31 15.60 0.11
CA VAL A 72 6.88 16.63 -0.75
C VAL A 72 8.24 16.19 -1.25
N ASP A 73 8.48 16.44 -2.53
CA ASP A 73 9.77 16.22 -3.14
C ASP A 73 10.48 17.55 -3.27
N PHE A 74 11.69 17.62 -2.76
CA PHE A 74 12.54 18.77 -3.01
C PHE A 74 13.04 18.77 -4.46
N PRO A 75 13.29 19.95 -5.06
CA PRO A 75 13.68 20.09 -6.47
C PRO A 75 15.11 19.59 -6.79
N ASN A 76 15.65 18.64 -6.03
CA ASN A 76 16.94 18.00 -6.29
C ASN A 76 16.79 16.55 -6.75
N PRO A 77 17.71 16.04 -7.55
CA PRO A 77 17.42 15.15 -8.66
C PRO A 77 16.78 13.84 -8.19
N ILE A 78 15.48 13.82 -8.27
CA ILE A 78 14.72 12.59 -8.21
C ILE A 78 14.95 11.86 -9.54
N PRO A 79 15.14 10.53 -9.50
CA PRO A 79 15.18 9.76 -10.73
C PRO A 79 13.94 10.03 -11.59
N VAL A 80 14.10 10.15 -12.86
CA VAL A 80 13.00 10.32 -13.81
C VAL A 80 12.17 9.05 -13.88
N PRO A 81 10.84 9.14 -13.87
CA PRO A 81 10.00 10.34 -13.78
C PRO A 81 9.85 10.85 -12.34
N PRO A 82 9.62 12.16 -12.15
CA PRO A 82 9.43 12.71 -10.81
C PRO A 82 8.15 12.14 -10.18
N PRO A 83 8.10 11.92 -8.86
CA PRO A 83 6.91 11.45 -8.18
C PRO A 83 5.76 12.47 -8.28
N SER A 84 4.53 11.99 -8.01
CA SER A 84 3.34 12.84 -7.95
C SER A 84 3.51 13.95 -6.93
N GLN A 85 3.09 15.16 -7.29
CA GLN A 85 3.04 16.31 -6.38
C GLN A 85 1.64 16.39 -5.77
N ALA A 86 1.56 16.52 -4.45
CA ALA A 86 0.28 16.72 -3.77
C ALA A 86 -0.35 18.07 -4.14
N ASP A 87 -1.68 18.11 -4.29
CA ASP A 87 -2.42 19.36 -4.52
C ASP A 87 -2.42 20.22 -3.24
N THR A 88 -1.47 21.15 -3.17
CA THR A 88 -1.31 22.06 -2.04
C THR A 88 -2.49 23.01 -1.87
N ALA A 89 -3.21 23.36 -2.94
CA ALA A 89 -4.41 24.20 -2.86
C ALA A 89 -5.56 23.42 -2.20
N PHE A 90 -5.76 22.16 -2.60
CA PHE A 90 -6.73 21.29 -1.93
C PHE A 90 -6.37 21.08 -0.45
N ILE A 91 -5.09 20.78 -0.13
CA ILE A 91 -4.61 20.59 1.24
C ILE A 91 -4.89 21.84 2.09
N ALA A 92 -4.55 23.02 1.60
CA ALA A 92 -4.83 24.29 2.29
C ALA A 92 -6.34 24.50 2.52
N SER A 93 -7.17 24.06 1.57
CA SER A 93 -8.64 24.18 1.66
C SER A 93 -9.25 23.32 2.75
N LEU A 94 -8.57 22.30 3.26
CA LEU A 94 -9.03 21.47 4.39
C LEU A 94 -9.13 22.28 5.70
N GLY A 95 -8.32 23.33 5.86
CA GLY A 95 -8.38 24.22 7.03
C GLY A 95 -7.94 23.57 8.33
N VAL A 96 -7.07 22.58 8.27
CA VAL A 96 -6.52 21.85 9.43
C VAL A 96 -4.98 21.94 9.45
N PRO A 97 -4.31 21.70 10.59
CA PRO A 97 -2.86 21.59 10.64
C PRO A 97 -2.31 20.56 9.66
N THR A 98 -1.39 20.98 8.81
CA THR A 98 -0.73 20.12 7.82
C THR A 98 0.79 20.24 7.92
N LYS A 99 1.51 19.18 7.61
CA LYS A 99 2.97 19.19 7.57
C LYS A 99 3.50 18.43 6.38
N PRO A 100 4.37 19.03 5.55
CA PRO A 100 5.09 18.33 4.52
C PRO A 100 6.14 17.40 5.15
N VAL A 101 6.30 16.21 4.56
CA VAL A 101 7.35 15.25 4.92
C VAL A 101 8.20 14.99 3.70
N SER A 102 9.51 15.11 3.87
CA SER A 102 10.48 14.88 2.81
C SER A 102 11.42 13.73 3.15
N GLY A 103 11.90 13.05 2.13
CA GLY A 103 12.84 11.95 2.29
C GLY A 103 13.77 11.74 1.09
N VAL A 104 13.78 12.66 0.12
CA VAL A 104 14.49 12.51 -1.16
C VAL A 104 15.87 11.85 -1.00
N PRO A 105 16.14 10.73 -1.72
CA PRO A 105 15.31 10.14 -2.77
C PRO A 105 14.12 9.31 -2.27
N ASP A 106 14.00 9.09 -0.96
CA ASP A 106 12.97 8.28 -0.33
C ASP A 106 11.65 9.07 -0.17
N LEU A 107 10.53 8.39 -0.12
CA LEU A 107 9.20 9.00 -0.11
C LEU A 107 8.48 8.75 1.22
N MET A 108 7.68 9.72 1.67
CA MET A 108 6.61 9.47 2.64
C MET A 108 5.44 8.81 1.92
N HIS A 109 5.52 7.49 1.76
CA HIS A 109 4.62 6.72 0.89
C HIS A 109 3.45 6.08 1.65
N HIS A 110 3.17 6.51 2.86
CA HIS A 110 2.03 6.06 3.65
C HIS A 110 0.67 6.42 3.03
N LYS A 111 -0.33 5.61 3.34
CA LYS A 111 -1.74 5.80 3.01
C LYS A 111 -2.57 5.31 4.18
N TYR A 112 -2.50 6.02 5.32
CA TYR A 112 -3.27 5.61 6.49
C TYR A 112 -3.92 6.78 7.23
N ILE A 113 -4.95 6.47 7.98
CA ILE A 113 -5.57 7.34 8.99
C ILE A 113 -5.59 6.59 10.31
N VAL A 114 -5.21 7.29 11.36
CA VAL A 114 -5.44 6.87 12.74
C VAL A 114 -6.58 7.69 13.31
N ARG A 115 -7.65 7.03 13.71
CA ARG A 115 -8.81 7.66 14.34
C ARG A 115 -8.83 7.34 15.82
N ASP A 116 -8.92 8.38 16.65
CA ASP A 116 -9.18 8.29 18.09
C ASP A 116 -8.21 7.37 18.86
N ALA A 117 -6.90 7.41 18.54
CA ALA A 117 -5.86 6.47 18.99
C ALA A 117 -5.83 6.21 20.51
N SER A 118 -6.29 7.17 21.33
CA SER A 118 -6.29 7.09 22.80
C SER A 118 -7.63 6.68 23.41
N THR A 119 -8.56 6.15 22.60
CA THR A 119 -9.90 5.79 23.04
C THR A 119 -10.24 4.32 22.75
N ASP A 120 -11.33 3.83 23.32
CA ASP A 120 -11.88 2.49 23.07
C ASP A 120 -12.53 2.31 21.69
N VAL A 121 -12.80 3.43 20.98
CA VAL A 121 -13.33 3.43 19.61
C VAL A 121 -12.23 3.67 18.56
N ALA A 122 -10.97 3.55 18.96
CA ALA A 122 -9.82 3.72 18.09
C ALA A 122 -9.85 2.76 16.90
N ALA A 123 -9.49 3.28 15.74
CA ALA A 123 -9.41 2.49 14.50
C ALA A 123 -8.34 3.03 13.56
N ILE A 124 -7.85 2.15 12.69
CA ILE A 124 -7.03 2.53 11.56
C ILE A 124 -7.77 2.30 10.24
N TRP A 125 -7.45 3.14 9.27
CA TRP A 125 -7.70 2.95 7.85
C TRP A 125 -6.34 2.89 7.17
N THR A 126 -6.05 1.86 6.40
CA THR A 126 -4.80 1.72 5.68
C THR A 126 -5.00 0.91 4.40
N GLY A 127 -3.94 0.68 3.65
CA GLY A 127 -3.95 -0.10 2.41
C GLY A 127 -3.07 0.51 1.34
N SER A 128 -3.44 0.24 0.08
CA SER A 128 -2.62 0.65 -1.06
C SER A 128 -3.08 1.94 -1.75
N THR A 129 -4.26 2.45 -1.39
CA THR A 129 -5.01 3.49 -2.12
C THR A 129 -4.49 4.89 -1.84
N ASN A 130 -4.04 5.61 -2.86
CA ASN A 130 -3.86 7.06 -2.81
C ASN A 130 -5.21 7.79 -2.76
N TRP A 131 -5.20 9.08 -2.47
CA TRP A 131 -6.40 9.92 -2.53
C TRP A 131 -6.42 10.68 -3.85
N THR A 132 -6.67 9.93 -4.92
CA THR A 132 -6.83 10.46 -6.28
C THR A 132 -8.02 9.79 -6.94
N ASN A 133 -8.68 10.48 -7.86
CA ASN A 133 -9.84 9.91 -8.57
C ASN A 133 -9.44 8.64 -9.34
N ASP A 134 -8.27 8.64 -9.97
CA ASP A 134 -7.75 7.50 -10.73
C ASP A 134 -7.47 6.29 -9.82
N SER A 135 -6.85 6.51 -8.66
CA SER A 135 -6.57 5.44 -7.69
C SER A 135 -7.85 4.76 -7.18
N TRP A 136 -8.96 5.49 -7.18
CA TRP A 136 -10.25 4.98 -6.73
C TRP A 136 -11.09 4.34 -7.83
N THR A 137 -10.79 4.61 -9.11
CA THR A 137 -11.63 4.16 -10.23
C THR A 137 -10.94 3.30 -11.27
N LYS A 138 -9.60 3.42 -11.42
CA LYS A 138 -8.85 2.81 -12.53
C LYS A 138 -7.76 1.85 -12.07
N GLU A 139 -7.45 1.84 -10.78
CA GLU A 139 -6.41 0.97 -10.22
C GLU A 139 -7.00 -0.23 -9.47
N GLU A 140 -6.27 -1.33 -9.46
CA GLU A 140 -6.47 -2.39 -8.48
C GLU A 140 -5.86 -1.95 -7.17
N ASN A 141 -6.68 -1.89 -6.12
CA ASN A 141 -6.26 -1.45 -4.80
C ASN A 141 -6.99 -2.20 -3.67
N VAL A 142 -6.53 -2.02 -2.44
CA VAL A 142 -7.22 -2.52 -1.25
C VAL A 142 -7.25 -1.46 -0.16
N ILE A 143 -8.36 -1.39 0.54
CA ILE A 143 -8.57 -0.61 1.77
C ILE A 143 -8.82 -1.60 2.90
N VAL A 144 -8.13 -1.41 4.02
CA VAL A 144 -8.25 -2.21 5.23
C VAL A 144 -8.62 -1.28 6.39
N ARG A 145 -9.74 -1.56 7.05
CA ARG A 145 -10.18 -0.85 8.25
C ARG A 145 -10.12 -1.78 9.44
N ILE A 146 -9.43 -1.38 10.50
CA ILE A 146 -9.25 -2.22 11.68
C ILE A 146 -9.54 -1.41 12.94
N PRO A 147 -10.63 -1.72 13.65
CA PRO A 147 -10.87 -1.17 14.98
C PRO A 147 -9.96 -1.89 15.98
N SER A 148 -9.00 -1.17 16.54
CA SER A 148 -8.06 -1.69 17.55
C SER A 148 -7.31 -0.55 18.21
N THR A 149 -7.45 -0.40 19.50
CA THR A 149 -6.72 0.61 20.28
C THR A 149 -5.21 0.34 20.27
N ALA A 150 -4.82 -0.93 20.39
CA ALA A 150 -3.40 -1.30 20.39
C ALA A 150 -2.75 -0.97 19.04
N LEU A 151 -3.37 -1.38 17.93
CA LEU A 151 -2.84 -1.12 16.59
C LEU A 151 -2.87 0.37 16.26
N ALA A 152 -3.93 1.10 16.65
CA ALA A 152 -4.01 2.55 16.48
C ALA A 152 -2.88 3.28 17.23
N ALA A 153 -2.49 2.81 18.42
CA ALA A 153 -1.36 3.36 19.15
C ALA A 153 -0.02 3.17 18.42
N GLU A 154 0.18 2.02 17.75
CA GLU A 154 1.37 1.76 16.96
C GLU A 154 1.47 2.71 15.74
N TYR A 155 0.36 2.89 15.03
CA TYR A 155 0.29 3.84 13.90
C TYR A 155 0.44 5.30 14.36
N ALA A 156 -0.17 5.67 15.51
CA ALA A 156 -0.04 7.00 16.07
C ALA A 156 1.41 7.32 16.48
N LYS A 157 2.16 6.32 16.96
CA LYS A 157 3.60 6.46 17.24
C LYS A 157 4.38 6.78 15.97
N ASN A 158 4.16 6.03 14.88
CA ASN A 158 4.79 6.30 13.59
C ASN A 158 4.42 7.69 13.05
N PHE A 159 3.13 8.05 13.12
CA PHE A 159 2.69 9.39 12.74
C PHE A 159 3.40 10.48 13.54
N GLY A 160 3.52 10.29 14.86
CA GLY A 160 4.20 11.23 15.76
C GLY A 160 5.66 11.48 15.37
N GLU A 161 6.41 10.41 15.05
CA GLU A 161 7.80 10.54 14.59
C GLU A 161 7.92 11.39 13.32
N LEU A 162 7.07 11.12 12.33
CA LEU A 162 7.03 11.91 11.09
C LEU A 162 6.53 13.33 11.30
N TRP A 163 5.55 13.50 12.21
CA TRP A 163 5.02 14.81 12.55
C TRP A 163 6.06 15.69 13.27
N GLU A 164 6.84 15.14 14.16
CA GLU A 164 7.88 15.85 14.88
C GLU A 164 9.04 16.25 13.98
N THR A 165 9.54 15.31 13.19
CA THR A 165 10.76 15.50 12.38
C THR A 165 10.49 16.17 11.04
N GLY A 166 9.36 15.90 10.37
CA GLY A 166 9.11 16.25 8.98
C GLY A 166 9.98 15.48 8.00
N ARG A 167 10.56 14.35 8.40
CA ARG A 167 11.49 13.55 7.61
C ARG A 167 11.13 12.07 7.64
N VAL A 168 11.38 11.39 6.54
CA VAL A 168 11.27 9.93 6.41
C VAL A 168 12.37 9.23 7.20
N GLU A 169 13.59 9.73 7.07
CA GLU A 169 14.77 9.14 7.67
C GLU A 169 14.64 8.94 9.18
N GLY A 170 14.94 7.74 9.62
CA GLY A 170 14.98 7.38 11.05
C GLY A 170 13.64 6.99 11.66
N SER A 171 12.52 7.09 10.93
CA SER A 171 11.22 6.65 11.43
C SER A 171 11.08 5.12 11.46
N GLY A 172 10.19 4.59 12.32
CA GLY A 172 9.83 3.17 12.37
C GLY A 172 10.91 2.23 12.93
N LYS A 173 11.88 2.71 13.71
CA LYS A 173 13.01 1.90 14.26
C LYS A 173 12.64 1.06 15.49
N TYR A 174 11.40 0.72 15.68
CA TYR A 174 10.96 -0.07 16.82
C TYR A 174 10.37 -1.40 16.35
N ASP A 175 10.50 -2.40 17.22
CA ASP A 175 9.91 -3.72 17.02
C ASP A 175 8.61 -3.80 17.78
N LEU A 176 7.55 -4.17 17.07
CA LEU A 176 6.21 -4.26 17.63
C LEU A 176 5.83 -5.72 17.79
N ALA A 177 5.26 -6.07 18.93
CA ALA A 177 4.65 -7.38 19.09
C ALA A 177 3.32 -7.41 18.33
N GLY A 178 3.02 -8.52 17.66
CA GLY A 178 1.71 -8.65 17.02
C GLY A 178 0.57 -8.59 18.05
N VAL A 179 -0.50 -7.87 17.71
CA VAL A 179 -1.66 -7.65 18.57
C VAL A 179 -2.86 -8.49 18.11
N PRO A 180 -3.67 -9.01 19.03
CA PRO A 180 -4.94 -9.65 18.68
C PRO A 180 -5.98 -8.58 18.32
N VAL A 181 -6.64 -8.74 17.20
CA VAL A 181 -7.77 -7.94 16.76
C VAL A 181 -9.01 -8.80 16.66
N ALA A 182 -10.17 -8.27 17.00
CA ALA A 182 -11.42 -9.02 16.88
C ALA A 182 -11.64 -9.45 15.42
N GLY A 183 -11.85 -10.74 15.22
CA GLY A 183 -12.21 -11.34 13.95
C GLY A 183 -13.66 -11.82 13.95
N GLN A 184 -14.13 -12.30 12.81
CA GLN A 184 -15.51 -12.76 12.66
C GLN A 184 -15.79 -14.00 13.53
N ASP A 185 -14.88 -14.99 13.53
CA ASP A 185 -15.01 -16.22 14.28
C ASP A 185 -13.92 -16.39 15.34
N ASN A 186 -12.72 -15.87 15.08
CA ASN A 186 -11.57 -15.95 15.96
C ASN A 186 -10.77 -14.65 15.90
N PRO A 187 -10.00 -14.32 16.97
CA PRO A 187 -9.08 -13.19 16.91
C PRO A 187 -8.09 -13.33 15.75
N VAL A 188 -7.88 -12.23 15.03
CA VAL A 188 -6.85 -12.12 14.01
C VAL A 188 -5.59 -11.60 14.68
N LYS A 189 -4.46 -12.29 14.53
CA LYS A 189 -3.19 -11.74 14.95
C LYS A 189 -2.72 -10.77 13.88
N VAL A 190 -2.51 -9.52 14.26
CA VAL A 190 -2.05 -8.45 13.38
C VAL A 190 -0.69 -7.96 13.85
N HIS A 191 0.28 -7.95 12.94
CA HIS A 191 1.60 -7.37 13.18
C HIS A 191 1.81 -6.23 12.19
N ALA A 192 2.18 -5.04 12.68
CA ALA A 192 2.50 -3.88 11.87
C ALA A 192 4.01 -3.66 11.80
N PHE A 193 4.51 -3.42 10.61
CA PHE A 193 5.89 -2.99 10.36
C PHE A 193 5.89 -1.59 9.75
N PHE A 194 6.90 -0.80 10.09
CA PHE A 194 7.11 0.53 9.51
C PHE A 194 8.52 0.66 8.93
N ALA A 195 8.61 1.09 7.68
CA ALA A 195 9.87 1.45 7.04
C ALA A 195 10.09 2.98 7.17
N PRO A 196 11.34 3.44 7.04
CA PRO A 196 12.56 2.68 6.71
C PRO A 196 13.13 1.85 7.87
N GLY A 197 12.75 2.13 9.12
CA GLY A 197 13.35 1.49 10.28
C GLY A 197 13.28 -0.05 10.27
N ARG A 198 12.21 -0.62 9.69
CA ARG A 198 11.97 -2.06 9.54
C ARG A 198 11.77 -2.49 8.07
N GLY A 199 12.19 -1.69 7.11
CA GLY A 199 11.95 -1.98 5.69
C GLY A 199 12.54 -3.31 5.23
N ARG A 200 13.78 -3.62 5.61
CA ARG A 200 14.40 -4.93 5.30
C ARG A 200 13.65 -6.09 5.96
N GLN A 201 13.17 -5.91 7.20
CA GLN A 201 12.40 -6.93 7.90
C GLN A 201 11.06 -7.21 7.21
N MET A 202 10.42 -6.22 6.58
CA MET A 202 9.21 -6.43 5.76
C MET A 202 9.48 -7.41 4.62
N ALA A 203 10.54 -7.16 3.83
CA ALA A 203 10.94 -8.03 2.74
C ALA A 203 11.29 -9.45 3.21
N HIS A 204 12.05 -9.56 4.32
CA HIS A 204 12.43 -10.85 4.90
C HIS A 204 11.23 -11.62 5.48
N ALA A 205 10.28 -10.95 6.13
CA ALA A 205 9.08 -11.60 6.66
C ALA A 205 8.25 -12.23 5.52
N ILE A 206 8.07 -11.51 4.41
CA ILE A 206 7.38 -12.04 3.23
C ILE A 206 8.17 -13.20 2.62
N ALA A 207 9.48 -13.06 2.45
CA ALA A 207 10.35 -14.08 1.86
C ALA A 207 10.37 -15.37 2.69
N ASP A 208 10.44 -15.24 4.02
CA ASP A 208 10.37 -16.38 4.94
C ASP A 208 9.06 -17.14 4.81
N ARG A 209 7.93 -16.45 4.79
CA ARG A 209 6.63 -17.10 4.58
C ARG A 209 6.56 -17.80 3.23
N ILE A 210 7.03 -17.19 2.15
CA ILE A 210 7.07 -17.81 0.80
C ILE A 210 7.95 -19.07 0.83
N THR A 211 9.08 -19.04 1.49
CA THR A 211 10.01 -20.17 1.61
C THR A 211 9.34 -21.38 2.27
N HIS A 212 8.51 -21.14 3.29
CA HIS A 212 7.83 -22.18 4.09
C HIS A 212 6.39 -22.47 3.65
N ALA A 213 5.94 -21.89 2.54
CA ALA A 213 4.59 -22.07 2.01
C ALA A 213 4.28 -23.56 1.73
N ARG A 214 3.06 -23.99 2.06
CA ARG A 214 2.64 -25.40 1.94
C ARG A 214 1.45 -25.61 0.98
N ARG A 215 0.57 -24.63 0.84
CA ARG A 215 -0.68 -24.77 0.09
C ARG A 215 -0.79 -23.82 -1.08
N ARG A 216 -0.60 -22.54 -0.84
CA ARG A 216 -0.84 -21.49 -1.84
C ARG A 216 0.00 -20.24 -1.60
N ILE A 217 0.36 -19.61 -2.70
CA ILE A 217 1.00 -18.29 -2.72
C ILE A 217 0.24 -17.40 -3.72
N ARG A 218 -0.10 -16.18 -3.32
CA ARG A 218 -0.68 -15.16 -4.18
C ARG A 218 0.08 -13.87 -4.01
N VAL A 219 0.40 -13.21 -5.12
CA VAL A 219 1.17 -11.96 -5.11
C VAL A 219 0.48 -10.94 -6.01
N CYS A 220 0.23 -9.74 -5.49
CA CYS A 220 -0.11 -8.56 -6.27
C CYS A 220 0.86 -7.44 -5.87
N SER A 221 1.64 -6.91 -6.83
CA SER A 221 2.52 -5.77 -6.58
C SER A 221 2.78 -5.04 -7.88
N PRO A 222 2.79 -3.71 -7.93
CA PRO A 222 3.13 -2.98 -9.16
C PRO A 222 4.46 -3.46 -9.73
N VAL A 223 5.46 -3.59 -8.87
CA VAL A 223 6.80 -4.05 -9.21
C VAL A 223 7.31 -5.12 -8.24
N ILE A 224 8.24 -5.96 -8.67
CA ILE A 224 8.88 -7.00 -7.85
C ILE A 224 10.39 -6.80 -7.97
N THR A 225 10.96 -5.93 -7.12
CA THR A 225 12.34 -5.46 -7.25
C THR A 225 13.17 -5.62 -5.97
N ALA A 226 12.55 -5.96 -4.83
CA ALA A 226 13.26 -6.31 -3.61
C ALA A 226 14.09 -7.58 -3.83
N GLY A 227 15.41 -7.48 -3.61
CA GLY A 227 16.33 -8.56 -3.96
C GLY A 227 16.04 -9.88 -3.25
N VAL A 228 15.71 -9.83 -1.96
CA VAL A 228 15.38 -11.02 -1.17
C VAL A 228 14.11 -11.71 -1.67
N ILE A 229 13.09 -10.95 -2.05
CA ILE A 229 11.83 -11.50 -2.57
C ILE A 229 12.06 -12.11 -3.96
N LEU A 230 12.77 -11.39 -4.83
CA LEU A 230 13.08 -11.89 -6.18
C LEU A 230 13.93 -13.17 -6.13
N GLY A 231 14.93 -13.24 -5.24
CA GLY A 231 15.72 -14.44 -5.00
C GLY A 231 14.87 -15.60 -4.50
N THR A 232 14.00 -15.36 -3.51
CA THR A 232 13.09 -16.38 -2.97
C THR A 232 12.11 -16.92 -4.01
N LEU A 233 11.58 -16.06 -4.89
CA LEU A 233 10.74 -16.49 -6.02
C LEU A 233 11.56 -17.28 -7.05
N GLY A 234 12.84 -16.93 -7.25
CA GLY A 234 13.77 -17.72 -8.05
C GLY A 234 13.95 -19.14 -7.52
N ASP A 235 14.22 -19.26 -6.21
CA ASP A 235 14.34 -20.57 -5.55
C ASP A 235 13.02 -21.37 -5.63
N LEU A 236 11.89 -20.69 -5.47
CA LEU A 236 10.57 -21.30 -5.61
C LEU A 236 10.36 -21.88 -7.03
N ALA A 237 10.76 -21.14 -8.05
CA ALA A 237 10.63 -21.53 -9.46
C ALA A 237 11.44 -22.79 -9.82
N HIS A 238 12.48 -23.11 -9.07
CA HIS A 238 13.36 -24.28 -9.29
C HIS A 238 13.02 -25.51 -8.45
N ARG A 239 11.93 -25.50 -7.69
CA ARG A 239 11.50 -26.63 -6.85
C ARG A 239 10.02 -26.93 -7.03
N THR A 240 9.57 -28.10 -6.54
CA THR A 240 8.13 -28.34 -6.36
C THR A 240 7.59 -27.29 -5.38
N HIS A 241 6.57 -26.56 -5.78
CA HIS A 241 6.02 -25.48 -5.01
C HIS A 241 4.50 -25.59 -4.85
N PRO A 242 3.91 -24.91 -3.84
CA PRO A 242 2.46 -24.77 -3.70
C PRO A 242 1.86 -24.07 -4.91
N GLU A 243 0.52 -24.07 -4.98
CA GLU A 243 -0.19 -23.32 -6.01
C GLU A 243 0.22 -21.84 -5.96
N PHE A 244 0.68 -21.30 -7.09
CA PHE A 244 1.15 -19.93 -7.23
C PHE A 244 0.32 -19.16 -8.26
N LYS A 245 -0.04 -17.91 -7.96
CA LYS A 245 -0.46 -16.91 -8.96
C LYS A 245 0.07 -15.55 -8.56
N GLY A 246 0.60 -14.81 -9.52
CA GLY A 246 1.10 -13.45 -9.34
C GLY A 246 0.50 -12.48 -10.35
N VAL A 247 0.37 -11.21 -9.95
CA VAL A 247 -0.03 -10.12 -10.86
C VAL A 247 0.90 -8.93 -10.63
N TYR A 248 1.40 -8.36 -11.73
CA TYR A 248 2.24 -7.16 -11.67
C TYR A 248 1.84 -6.15 -12.77
N ASP A 249 2.37 -4.93 -12.65
CA ASP A 249 2.23 -3.90 -13.68
C ASP A 249 3.31 -4.06 -14.74
N ARG A 250 2.89 -4.41 -15.96
CA ARG A 250 3.83 -4.67 -17.07
C ARG A 250 4.57 -3.43 -17.48
N THR A 251 3.90 -2.30 -17.55
CA THR A 251 4.49 -1.05 -18.01
C THR A 251 5.55 -0.56 -17.03
N GLN A 252 5.23 -0.55 -15.74
CA GLN A 252 6.20 -0.18 -14.70
C GLN A 252 7.39 -1.17 -14.63
N MET A 253 7.13 -2.48 -14.73
CA MET A 253 8.23 -3.46 -14.76
C MET A 253 9.11 -3.34 -16.01
N ALA A 254 8.55 -2.95 -17.16
CA ALA A 254 9.36 -2.70 -18.35
C ALA A 254 10.30 -1.50 -18.16
N GLU A 255 9.85 -0.44 -17.50
CA GLU A 255 10.69 0.71 -17.12
C GLU A 255 11.81 0.28 -16.16
N VAL A 256 11.48 -0.47 -15.12
CA VAL A 256 12.46 -1.03 -14.16
C VAL A 256 13.49 -1.91 -14.85
N LEU A 257 13.06 -2.79 -15.76
CA LEU A 257 13.98 -3.63 -16.53
C LEU A 257 14.92 -2.79 -17.41
N GLY A 258 14.44 -1.65 -17.92
CA GLY A 258 15.26 -0.65 -18.62
C GLY A 258 16.34 -0.05 -17.72
N GLN A 259 15.97 0.35 -16.50
CA GLN A 259 16.90 0.90 -15.51
C GLN A 259 17.96 -0.14 -15.10
N TRP A 260 17.58 -1.37 -14.83
CA TRP A 260 18.50 -2.44 -14.42
C TRP A 260 19.54 -2.81 -15.48
N ARG A 261 19.26 -2.57 -16.77
CA ARG A 261 20.23 -2.82 -17.85
C ARG A 261 21.46 -1.92 -17.77
N VAL A 262 21.30 -0.72 -17.20
CA VAL A 262 22.36 0.28 -17.12
C VAL A 262 22.94 0.45 -15.71
N ASP A 263 22.31 -0.16 -14.70
CA ASP A 263 22.78 -0.14 -13.32
C ASP A 263 23.72 -1.35 -13.07
N PRO A 264 25.03 -1.16 -12.85
CA PRO A 264 25.99 -2.25 -12.66
C PRO A 264 25.71 -3.10 -11.41
N HIS A 265 24.97 -2.57 -10.43
CA HIS A 265 24.60 -3.29 -9.21
C HIS A 265 23.29 -4.07 -9.34
N ALA A 266 22.51 -3.81 -10.37
CA ALA A 266 21.20 -4.44 -10.58
C ALA A 266 21.11 -5.33 -11.82
N THR A 267 22.19 -5.50 -12.59
CA THR A 267 22.21 -6.26 -13.86
C THR A 267 21.70 -7.70 -13.72
N TRP A 268 21.91 -8.33 -12.57
CA TRP A 268 21.44 -9.70 -12.29
C TRP A 268 19.92 -9.80 -12.12
N LYS A 269 19.25 -8.71 -11.71
CA LYS A 269 17.81 -8.71 -11.40
C LYS A 269 16.94 -8.89 -12.64
N GLY A 270 17.37 -8.35 -13.78
CA GLY A 270 16.64 -8.49 -15.05
C GLY A 270 16.47 -9.94 -15.48
N PRO A 271 17.57 -10.69 -15.68
CA PRO A 271 17.53 -12.14 -15.96
C PRO A 271 16.78 -12.94 -14.89
N ALA A 272 16.94 -12.61 -13.59
CA ALA A 272 16.23 -13.28 -12.51
C ALA A 272 14.72 -13.09 -12.61
N PHE A 273 14.24 -11.86 -12.83
CA PHE A 273 12.81 -11.60 -13.02
C PHE A 273 12.24 -12.31 -14.24
N GLN A 274 12.97 -12.32 -15.36
CA GLN A 274 12.56 -13.04 -16.57
C GLN A 274 12.43 -14.54 -16.31
N ALA A 275 13.38 -15.15 -15.61
CA ALA A 275 13.31 -16.56 -15.24
C ALA A 275 12.12 -16.86 -14.33
N VAL A 276 11.90 -16.04 -13.31
CA VAL A 276 10.77 -16.16 -12.38
C VAL A 276 9.43 -16.03 -13.10
N SER A 277 9.27 -15.02 -13.94
CA SER A 277 8.01 -14.77 -14.65
C SER A 277 7.72 -15.77 -15.77
N ALA A 278 8.75 -16.48 -16.27
CA ALA A 278 8.59 -17.57 -17.22
C ALA A 278 8.23 -18.91 -16.53
N ALA A 279 8.71 -19.13 -15.31
CA ALA A 279 8.53 -20.39 -14.58
C ALA A 279 7.28 -20.40 -13.67
N LEU A 280 6.90 -19.25 -13.10
CA LEU A 280 5.74 -19.13 -12.24
C LEU A 280 4.55 -18.46 -12.96
N PRO A 281 3.31 -18.88 -12.68
CA PRO A 281 2.11 -18.29 -13.30
C PRO A 281 1.93 -16.80 -12.91
N PHE A 282 2.33 -15.89 -13.79
CA PHE A 282 2.09 -14.47 -13.68
C PHE A 282 1.13 -13.95 -14.75
N ALA A 283 0.18 -13.13 -14.34
CA ALA A 283 -0.56 -12.21 -15.21
C ALA A 283 -0.01 -10.79 -15.07
N SER A 284 -0.29 -9.91 -16.02
CA SER A 284 0.19 -8.54 -15.94
C SER A 284 -0.78 -7.56 -16.59
N LYS A 285 -1.04 -6.44 -15.91
CA LYS A 285 -1.80 -5.32 -16.46
C LYS A 285 -0.86 -4.46 -17.33
N VAL A 286 -1.31 -4.14 -18.55
CA VAL A 286 -0.67 -3.11 -19.38
C VAL A 286 -1.31 -1.78 -19.02
N THR A 287 -0.52 -0.82 -18.62
CA THR A 287 -0.97 0.46 -18.09
C THR A 287 -0.40 1.63 -18.86
N THR A 288 -0.97 2.80 -18.66
CA THR A 288 -0.45 4.03 -19.22
C THR A 288 0.95 4.34 -18.64
N PRO A 289 1.97 4.63 -19.45
CA PRO A 289 3.27 5.05 -18.94
C PRO A 289 3.12 6.27 -18.03
N TYR A 290 3.81 6.21 -16.89
CA TYR A 290 3.68 7.23 -15.87
C TYR A 290 4.26 8.56 -16.31
N THR A 291 3.46 9.61 -16.21
CA THR A 291 3.89 11.01 -16.08
C THR A 291 3.03 11.69 -15.01
N PRO A 292 3.44 12.80 -14.43
CA PRO A 292 2.62 13.52 -13.44
C PRO A 292 1.22 13.91 -13.92
N SER A 293 1.01 13.99 -15.24
CA SER A 293 -0.26 14.38 -15.89
C SER A 293 -0.93 13.25 -16.66
N SER A 294 -0.36 12.03 -16.68
CA SER A 294 -0.97 10.89 -17.34
C SER A 294 -2.12 10.33 -16.50
N VAL A 295 -2.96 9.53 -17.13
CA VAL A 295 -3.90 8.68 -16.40
C VAL A 295 -3.12 7.65 -15.59
N HIS A 296 -3.45 7.52 -14.29
CA HIS A 296 -2.87 6.52 -13.41
C HIS A 296 -3.84 5.34 -13.31
N ASP A 297 -3.58 4.31 -14.12
CA ASP A 297 -4.42 3.10 -14.25
C ASP A 297 -3.66 1.83 -13.82
N PHE A 298 -2.82 1.96 -12.78
CA PHE A 298 -1.85 0.95 -12.37
C PHE A 298 -2.46 -0.32 -11.79
N MET A 299 -1.73 -1.43 -11.89
CA MET A 299 -1.92 -2.56 -10.99
C MET A 299 -1.26 -2.19 -9.65
N HIS A 300 -2.00 -1.51 -8.78
CA HIS A 300 -1.44 -0.79 -7.63
C HIS A 300 -1.64 -1.49 -6.27
N ALA A 301 -2.34 -2.62 -6.21
CA ALA A 301 -2.48 -3.41 -4.99
C ALA A 301 -1.11 -3.94 -4.52
N LYS A 302 -0.88 -3.93 -3.21
CA LYS A 302 0.30 -4.46 -2.56
C LYS A 302 -0.15 -5.56 -1.60
N ILE A 303 -0.23 -6.77 -2.11
CA ILE A 303 -0.77 -7.92 -1.37
C ILE A 303 0.10 -9.14 -1.63
N THR A 304 0.48 -9.83 -0.57
CA THR A 304 1.04 -11.18 -0.65
C THR A 304 0.25 -12.07 0.29
N VAL A 305 -0.28 -13.17 -0.22
CA VAL A 305 -0.92 -14.21 0.60
C VAL A 305 -0.08 -15.46 0.57
N VAL A 306 0.26 -15.96 1.73
CA VAL A 306 0.96 -17.25 1.90
C VAL A 306 0.17 -18.09 2.88
N ASP A 307 -0.41 -19.17 2.39
CA ASP A 307 -1.30 -20.06 3.15
C ASP A 307 -2.46 -19.28 3.80
N ASN A 308 -2.40 -19.02 5.11
CA ASN A 308 -3.40 -18.25 5.88
C ASN A 308 -2.90 -16.85 6.28
N THR A 309 -1.68 -16.49 5.92
CA THR A 309 -1.09 -15.20 6.25
C THR A 309 -1.23 -14.24 5.08
N VAL A 310 -1.66 -13.03 5.37
CA VAL A 310 -1.77 -11.93 4.38
C VAL A 310 -0.82 -10.82 4.77
N PHE A 311 -0.04 -10.35 3.80
CA PHE A 311 0.73 -9.11 3.87
C PHE A 311 0.06 -8.06 2.99
N THR A 312 -0.23 -6.88 3.56
CA THR A 312 -0.81 -5.75 2.81
C THR A 312 -0.53 -4.43 3.50
N GLY A 313 -0.62 -3.34 2.74
CA GLY A 313 -0.31 -1.99 3.21
C GLY A 313 0.11 -1.07 2.07
N SER A 314 1.01 -0.13 2.35
CA SER A 314 1.58 0.76 1.34
C SER A 314 2.85 0.20 0.67
N TYR A 315 3.48 -0.82 1.25
CA TYR A 315 4.77 -1.38 0.86
C TYR A 315 4.70 -2.09 -0.50
N ASN A 316 5.37 -1.55 -1.50
CA ASN A 316 5.67 -2.25 -2.74
C ASN A 316 6.74 -3.33 -2.49
N LEU A 317 6.69 -4.46 -3.21
CA LEU A 317 7.75 -5.45 -3.17
C LEU A 317 9.02 -4.93 -3.87
N SER A 318 9.53 -3.79 -3.40
CA SER A 318 10.60 -3.05 -4.06
C SER A 318 11.72 -2.67 -3.10
N HIS A 319 12.91 -2.47 -3.65
CA HIS A 319 14.06 -1.98 -2.88
C HIS A 319 13.78 -0.58 -2.33
N ALA A 320 13.23 0.33 -3.15
CA ALA A 320 12.86 1.66 -2.69
C ALA A 320 11.80 1.61 -1.56
N GLY A 321 10.90 0.61 -1.55
CA GLY A 321 9.95 0.43 -0.46
C GLY A 321 10.60 0.10 0.89
N GLU A 322 11.83 -0.43 0.90
CA GLU A 322 12.56 -0.69 2.14
C GLU A 322 13.06 0.61 2.80
N ASP A 323 13.28 1.67 2.02
CA ASP A 323 13.86 2.94 2.43
C ASP A 323 12.83 4.08 2.54
N ASN A 324 11.69 3.98 1.84
CA ASN A 324 10.55 4.89 1.99
C ASN A 324 9.91 4.80 3.39
N ALA A 325 9.12 5.80 3.78
CA ALA A 325 8.18 5.63 4.88
C ALA A 325 6.97 4.81 4.39
N GLU A 326 6.93 3.54 4.78
CA GLU A 326 5.91 2.56 4.40
C GLU A 326 5.33 1.87 5.63
N ASN A 327 4.12 1.33 5.49
CA ASN A 327 3.57 0.39 6.45
C ASN A 327 3.21 -0.94 5.79
N LEU A 328 3.38 -2.01 6.54
CA LEU A 328 2.99 -3.36 6.16
C LEU A 328 2.27 -4.02 7.33
N LEU A 329 1.10 -4.56 7.08
CA LEU A 329 0.37 -5.44 7.99
C LEU A 329 0.63 -6.90 7.62
N GLU A 330 0.93 -7.73 8.61
CA GLU A 330 0.88 -9.18 8.56
C GLU A 330 -0.37 -9.64 9.32
N LEU A 331 -1.32 -10.29 8.64
CA LEU A 331 -2.60 -10.71 9.15
C LEU A 331 -2.69 -12.24 9.12
N ASP A 332 -2.72 -12.90 10.28
CA ASP A 332 -2.90 -14.35 10.36
C ASP A 332 -4.38 -14.70 10.54
N SER A 333 -5.05 -15.04 9.43
CA SER A 333 -6.46 -15.41 9.42
C SER A 333 -6.84 -16.14 8.13
N ALA A 334 -7.32 -17.38 8.25
CA ALA A 334 -7.76 -18.14 7.08
C ALA A 334 -8.94 -17.47 6.34
N PRO A 335 -10.01 -16.99 7.03
CA PRO A 335 -11.12 -16.32 6.32
C PRO A 335 -10.69 -15.04 5.61
N LEU A 336 -9.78 -14.24 6.20
CA LEU A 336 -9.26 -13.05 5.50
C LEU A 336 -8.39 -13.46 4.32
N ALA A 337 -7.48 -14.43 4.49
CA ALA A 337 -6.64 -14.93 3.41
C ALA A 337 -7.48 -15.43 2.22
N ASP A 338 -8.59 -16.14 2.48
CA ASP A 338 -9.49 -16.61 1.42
C ASP A 338 -10.14 -15.46 0.64
N ARG A 339 -10.51 -14.37 1.30
CA ARG A 339 -11.04 -13.15 0.63
C ARG A 339 -9.98 -12.48 -0.25
N PHE A 340 -8.74 -12.37 0.23
CA PHE A 340 -7.64 -11.82 -0.56
C PHE A 340 -7.26 -12.72 -1.73
N VAL A 341 -7.28 -14.05 -1.55
CA VAL A 341 -7.08 -15.02 -2.64
C VAL A 341 -8.14 -14.87 -3.72
N ALA A 342 -9.41 -14.79 -3.32
CA ALA A 342 -10.51 -14.61 -4.28
C ALA A 342 -10.34 -13.31 -5.11
N TYR A 343 -9.94 -12.22 -4.46
CA TYR A 343 -9.64 -10.96 -5.16
C TYR A 343 -8.48 -11.11 -6.15
N ILE A 344 -7.33 -11.67 -5.69
CA ILE A 344 -6.15 -11.82 -6.55
C ILE A 344 -6.44 -12.78 -7.70
N ASP A 345 -7.19 -13.86 -7.47
CA ASP A 345 -7.56 -14.81 -8.53
C ASP A 345 -8.47 -14.17 -9.58
N ALA A 346 -9.37 -13.27 -9.18
CA ALA A 346 -10.19 -12.48 -10.12
C ALA A 346 -9.34 -11.50 -10.94
N VAL A 347 -8.42 -10.77 -10.29
CA VAL A 347 -7.47 -9.86 -10.96
C VAL A 347 -6.55 -10.65 -11.92
N PHE A 348 -6.05 -11.80 -11.47
CA PHE A 348 -5.23 -12.69 -12.30
C PHE A 348 -6.01 -13.13 -13.55
N ALA A 349 -7.23 -13.63 -13.39
CA ALA A 349 -8.05 -14.08 -14.51
C ALA A 349 -8.33 -12.97 -15.53
N ARG A 350 -8.57 -11.75 -15.04
CA ARG A 350 -8.80 -10.56 -15.87
C ARG A 350 -7.60 -10.27 -16.79
N TYR A 351 -6.37 -10.33 -16.24
CA TYR A 351 -5.16 -9.93 -16.98
C TYR A 351 -4.39 -11.07 -17.60
N ALA A 352 -4.65 -12.34 -17.24
CA ALA A 352 -4.09 -13.51 -17.92
C ALA A 352 -4.62 -13.69 -19.35
N ALA A 353 -5.86 -13.26 -19.61
CA ALA A 353 -6.50 -13.31 -20.93
C ALA A 353 -6.03 -12.19 -21.88
N SER A 354 -5.29 -11.19 -21.40
CA SER A 354 -4.78 -10.11 -22.24
C SER A 354 -3.59 -10.60 -23.07
N PRO A 355 -3.66 -10.59 -24.41
CA PRO A 355 -2.54 -11.09 -25.23
C PRO A 355 -1.28 -10.26 -24.95
N VAL A 356 -0.17 -10.97 -24.74
CA VAL A 356 1.16 -10.35 -24.65
C VAL A 356 1.45 -9.76 -26.03
N PRO A 357 1.60 -8.42 -26.19
CA PRO A 357 2.15 -7.91 -27.44
C PRO A 357 3.54 -8.52 -27.62
N ALA A 358 3.80 -9.05 -28.82
CA ALA A 358 5.13 -9.54 -29.16
C ALA A 358 6.16 -8.43 -28.89
N PRO A 359 7.35 -8.74 -28.36
CA PRO A 359 8.40 -7.75 -28.18
C PRO A 359 8.76 -7.17 -29.56
N LYS A 360 8.74 -5.82 -29.65
CA LYS A 360 9.25 -5.11 -30.81
C LYS A 360 10.76 -5.10 -30.79
#